data_4733640170e62742bb9f010d196544f7
#
_entry.id   4733640170e62742bb9f010d196544f7
#
_cell.length_a   1.000
_cell.length_b   1.000
_cell.length_c   1.000
_cell.angle_alpha   90.00
_cell.angle_beta   90.00
_cell.angle_gamma   90.00
#
_symmetry.space_group_name_H-M   'P 1'
#
loop_
_entity.id
_entity.type
_entity.pdbx_description
1 polymer ?
#
loop_
_entity_poly.entity_id
_entity_poly.type
_entity_poly.pdbx_seq_one_letter_code
_entity_poly.pdbx_strand_id
1 'polypeptide(L)'
;SFSFCQIASPGRFCAVFILSLLVAACAERGTLDFAAPDSSATRHTIWVANYRANQPANSKTAPPRPKSVTYGAIDVSIPPTQEVGQIEWPDGTPDASKHFVSLGEKEFPSRDGFTRSIAQSDGSGRNETLLFVHGYNTRHSEAVYQLAQLVHDFEVPTPPVLFSWPSAGVTAGYIYDRDSALLARDKLETTLLSLTKDGRKVVLIGHSMGSYLLMDTLRQISLKRSMN
;
A
#
# COMPACT_ATOMS: atom_id res chain seq x y z
N SER A 1 10.11 -9.41 -63.25
CA SER A 1 9.28 -8.71 -62.26
C SER A 1 9.89 -8.91 -60.86
N PHE A 2 10.62 -7.92 -60.39
CA PHE A 2 11.11 -7.92 -59.00
C PHE A 2 10.09 -7.17 -58.12
N SER A 3 9.43 -7.88 -57.21
CA SER A 3 8.57 -7.28 -56.19
C SER A 3 9.46 -6.70 -55.08
N PHE A 4 9.42 -5.37 -54.91
CA PHE A 4 10.02 -4.69 -53.75
C PHE A 4 9.18 -4.94 -52.52
N CYS A 5 9.73 -5.68 -51.57
CA CYS A 5 9.18 -5.76 -50.22
C CYS A 5 9.48 -4.43 -49.48
N GLN A 6 8.47 -3.62 -49.24
CA GLN A 6 8.61 -2.39 -48.44
C GLN A 6 8.84 -2.77 -46.97
N ILE A 7 10.09 -2.62 -46.53
CA ILE A 7 10.45 -2.73 -45.12
C ILE A 7 9.84 -1.54 -44.38
N ALA A 8 8.88 -1.80 -43.50
CA ALA A 8 8.27 -0.79 -42.62
C ALA A 8 9.36 -0.12 -41.77
N SER A 9 9.45 1.20 -41.81
CA SER A 9 10.50 1.96 -41.12
C SER A 9 10.43 1.75 -39.59
N PRO A 10 11.56 1.50 -38.90
CA PRO A 10 11.60 1.24 -37.46
C PRO A 10 11.06 2.40 -36.60
N GLY A 11 11.01 3.63 -37.15
CA GLY A 11 10.47 4.79 -36.43
C GLY A 11 8.96 4.74 -36.18
N ARG A 12 8.18 3.99 -36.96
CA ARG A 12 6.72 3.86 -36.76
C ARG A 12 6.37 2.94 -35.57
N PHE A 13 7.17 1.92 -35.32
CA PHE A 13 6.99 1.03 -34.16
C PHE A 13 7.38 1.71 -32.84
N CYS A 14 8.46 2.50 -32.83
CA CYS A 14 8.84 3.29 -31.66
C CYS A 14 7.78 4.34 -31.29
N ALA A 15 7.19 5.04 -32.28
CA ALA A 15 6.17 6.05 -32.03
C ALA A 15 4.89 5.46 -31.45
N VAL A 16 4.46 4.28 -31.90
CA VAL A 16 3.27 3.56 -31.38
C VAL A 16 3.53 3.06 -29.96
N PHE A 17 4.73 2.57 -29.67
CA PHE A 17 5.10 2.09 -28.32
C PHE A 17 5.21 3.23 -27.30
N ILE A 18 5.76 4.38 -27.70
CA ILE A 18 5.80 5.59 -26.85
C ILE A 18 4.41 6.15 -26.62
N LEU A 19 3.53 6.13 -27.62
CA LEU A 19 2.15 6.61 -27.50
C LEU A 19 1.30 5.73 -26.57
N SER A 20 1.50 4.39 -26.60
CA SER A 20 0.81 3.48 -25.68
C SER A 20 1.30 3.61 -24.22
N LEU A 21 2.56 3.94 -23.99
CA LEU A 21 3.09 4.27 -22.66
C LEU A 21 2.53 5.60 -22.10
N LEU A 22 2.27 6.58 -22.97
CA LEU A 22 1.69 7.86 -22.55
C LEU A 22 0.20 7.75 -22.21
N VAL A 23 -0.55 6.85 -22.85
CA VAL A 23 -1.97 6.60 -22.52
C VAL A 23 -2.13 5.91 -21.19
N ALA A 24 -1.22 5.00 -20.79
CA ALA A 24 -1.24 4.37 -19.48
C ALA A 24 -0.99 5.35 -18.31
N ALA A 25 -0.37 6.52 -18.58
CA ALA A 25 -0.10 7.54 -17.56
C ALA A 25 -1.34 8.40 -17.21
N CYS A 26 -2.45 8.27 -17.94
CA CYS A 26 -3.66 9.07 -17.75
C CYS A 26 -4.80 8.27 -17.07
N ALA A 27 -4.57 7.04 -16.61
CA ALA A 27 -5.57 6.30 -15.86
C ALA A 27 -5.94 7.05 -14.57
N GLU A 28 -7.23 7.20 -14.32
CA GLU A 28 -7.74 7.83 -13.10
C GLU A 28 -7.30 7.02 -11.89
N ARG A 29 -6.70 7.68 -10.90
CA ARG A 29 -6.17 6.98 -9.72
C ARG A 29 -7.29 6.79 -8.71
N GLY A 30 -7.44 5.57 -8.23
CA GLY A 30 -8.51 5.20 -7.33
C GLY A 30 -8.52 5.93 -5.99
N THR A 31 -9.69 5.99 -5.39
CA THR A 31 -9.97 6.54 -4.06
C THR A 31 -10.31 5.41 -3.08
N LEU A 32 -10.37 5.71 -1.79
CA LEU A 32 -10.88 4.78 -0.80
C LEU A 32 -12.40 4.99 -0.72
N ASP A 33 -13.14 4.23 -1.55
CA ASP A 33 -14.57 4.40 -1.69
C ASP A 33 -15.31 3.47 -0.72
N PHE A 34 -16.40 3.99 -0.13
CA PHE A 34 -17.22 3.25 0.82
C PHE A 34 -18.46 2.67 0.14
N ALA A 35 -18.79 1.42 0.45
CA ALA A 35 -20.03 0.77 0.02
C ALA A 35 -20.60 -0.12 1.11
N ALA A 36 -21.88 -0.52 0.95
CA ALA A 36 -22.47 -1.54 1.78
C ALA A 36 -21.80 -2.91 1.53
N PRO A 37 -21.69 -3.77 2.56
CA PRO A 37 -21.10 -5.10 2.39
C PRO A 37 -21.97 -5.96 1.46
N ASP A 38 -21.30 -6.80 0.65
CA ASP A 38 -21.93 -7.87 -0.12
C ASP A 38 -21.58 -9.23 0.48
N SER A 39 -22.56 -10.15 0.56
CA SER A 39 -22.38 -11.45 1.20
C SER A 39 -21.51 -12.43 0.40
N SER A 40 -21.31 -12.18 -0.89
CA SER A 40 -20.45 -12.99 -1.77
C SER A 40 -19.02 -12.51 -1.79
N ALA A 41 -18.74 -11.29 -1.31
CA ALA A 41 -17.42 -10.69 -1.29
C ALA A 41 -16.58 -11.17 -0.09
N THR A 42 -15.27 -11.25 -0.28
CA THR A 42 -14.33 -11.58 0.79
C THR A 42 -13.92 -10.31 1.54
N ARG A 43 -13.91 -10.37 2.88
CA ARG A 43 -13.51 -9.24 3.73
C ARG A 43 -12.14 -9.46 4.34
N HIS A 44 -11.28 -8.45 4.22
CA HIS A 44 -10.00 -8.38 4.92
C HIS A 44 -9.90 -7.11 5.76
N THR A 45 -9.43 -7.24 7.00
CA THR A 45 -9.11 -6.08 7.85
C THR A 45 -7.65 -5.72 7.65
N ILE A 46 -7.38 -4.53 7.13
CA ILE A 46 -6.04 -3.97 6.94
C ILE A 46 -5.74 -3.03 8.11
N TRP A 47 -4.77 -3.41 8.94
CA TRP A 47 -4.29 -2.59 10.05
C TRP A 47 -3.34 -1.52 9.51
N VAL A 48 -3.50 -0.27 9.94
CA VAL A 48 -2.76 0.85 9.35
C VAL A 48 -2.02 1.64 10.43
N ALA A 49 -0.69 1.64 10.36
CA ALA A 49 0.16 2.63 11.01
C ALA A 49 0.38 3.79 10.03
N ASN A 50 -0.41 4.84 10.15
CA ASN A 50 -0.49 5.92 9.18
C ASN A 50 0.41 7.09 9.58
N TYR A 51 1.49 7.30 8.81
CA TYR A 51 2.37 8.46 8.90
C TYR A 51 2.16 9.38 7.69
N ARG A 52 0.90 9.65 7.32
CA ARG A 52 0.53 10.56 6.22
C ARG A 52 -0.44 11.62 6.72
N ALA A 53 -0.35 12.82 6.16
CA ALA A 53 -1.43 13.79 6.28
C ALA A 53 -2.54 13.46 5.28
N ASN A 54 -3.75 13.87 5.60
CA ASN A 54 -4.87 13.75 4.66
C ASN A 54 -4.57 14.56 3.39
N GLN A 55 -4.82 13.94 2.26
CA GLN A 55 -4.61 14.53 0.95
C GLN A 55 -5.84 14.27 0.07
N PRO A 56 -6.41 15.30 -0.56
CA PRO A 56 -7.48 15.10 -1.54
C PRO A 56 -7.07 14.14 -2.64
N ALA A 57 -7.99 13.31 -3.12
CA ALA A 57 -7.73 12.30 -4.14
C ALA A 57 -7.13 12.88 -5.43
N ASN A 58 -7.54 14.10 -5.81
CA ASN A 58 -7.09 14.81 -7.00
C ASN A 58 -5.92 15.79 -6.74
N SER A 59 -5.29 15.76 -5.57
CA SER A 59 -4.16 16.64 -5.25
C SER A 59 -3.00 16.41 -6.21
N LYS A 60 -2.48 17.52 -6.74
CA LYS A 60 -1.27 17.57 -7.59
C LYS A 60 -0.02 17.98 -6.81
N THR A 61 -0.17 18.28 -5.53
CA THR A 61 0.93 18.73 -4.67
C THR A 61 1.22 17.68 -3.61
N ALA A 62 2.48 17.59 -3.19
CA ALA A 62 2.88 16.73 -2.11
C ALA A 62 2.18 17.13 -0.79
N PRO A 63 1.70 16.17 0.02
CA PRO A 63 1.06 16.48 1.30
C PRO A 63 2.08 16.99 2.32
N PRO A 64 1.67 17.74 3.35
CA PRO A 64 2.54 18.05 4.47
C PRO A 64 2.96 16.77 5.19
N ARG A 65 4.15 16.77 5.80
CA ARG A 65 4.63 15.64 6.60
C ARG A 65 4.09 15.74 8.02
N PRO A 66 3.37 14.73 8.54
CA PRO A 66 2.83 14.77 9.89
C PRO A 66 3.93 14.63 10.96
N LYS A 67 3.63 15.03 12.19
CA LYS A 67 4.59 14.89 13.31
C LYS A 67 4.58 13.49 13.94
N SER A 68 3.43 12.82 13.89
CA SER A 68 3.20 11.53 14.55
C SER A 68 2.50 10.53 13.64
N VAL A 69 2.63 9.26 14.00
CA VAL A 69 1.86 8.15 13.41
C VAL A 69 0.49 8.10 14.07
N THR A 70 -0.56 7.95 13.28
CA THR A 70 -1.90 7.58 13.72
C THR A 70 -2.15 6.10 13.44
N TYR A 71 -3.08 5.49 14.16
CA TYR A 71 -3.33 4.06 14.10
C TYR A 71 -4.78 3.79 13.78
N GLY A 72 -5.03 2.90 12.85
CA GLY A 72 -6.38 2.55 12.42
C GLY A 72 -6.47 1.14 11.87
N ALA A 73 -7.68 0.75 11.49
CA ALA A 73 -7.96 -0.44 10.71
C ALA A 73 -9.03 -0.10 9.67
N ILE A 74 -8.88 -0.64 8.47
CA ILE A 74 -9.78 -0.45 7.35
C ILE A 74 -10.27 -1.83 6.93
N ASP A 75 -11.58 -2.02 6.92
CA ASP A 75 -12.18 -3.22 6.40
C ASP A 75 -12.37 -3.10 4.90
N VAL A 76 -11.65 -3.92 4.14
CA VAL A 76 -11.69 -3.94 2.67
C VAL A 76 -12.54 -5.13 2.22
N SER A 77 -13.49 -4.88 1.33
CA SER A 77 -14.26 -5.87 0.60
C SER A 77 -13.63 -6.13 -0.76
N ILE A 78 -13.39 -7.40 -1.08
CA ILE A 78 -12.85 -7.86 -2.35
C ILE A 78 -13.95 -8.61 -3.08
N PRO A 79 -14.31 -8.21 -4.32
CA PRO A 79 -15.41 -8.81 -5.05
C PRO A 79 -15.14 -10.27 -5.42
N PRO A 80 -16.17 -11.12 -5.57
CA PRO A 80 -16.00 -12.51 -5.99
C PRO A 80 -15.49 -12.66 -7.43
N THR A 81 -15.52 -11.58 -8.21
CA THR A 81 -15.04 -11.52 -9.59
C THR A 81 -13.59 -11.06 -9.70
N GLN A 82 -12.89 -10.86 -8.55
CA GLN A 82 -11.52 -10.42 -8.52
C GLN A 82 -10.62 -11.36 -9.33
N GLU A 83 -9.74 -10.78 -10.15
CA GLU A 83 -8.70 -11.48 -10.89
C GLU A 83 -7.35 -11.34 -10.19
N VAL A 84 -6.61 -12.43 -10.03
CA VAL A 84 -5.29 -12.45 -9.37
C VAL A 84 -4.37 -11.39 -9.97
N GLY A 85 -3.82 -10.54 -9.14
CA GLY A 85 -2.95 -9.44 -9.55
C GLY A 85 -3.67 -8.16 -9.97
N GLN A 86 -5.01 -8.11 -9.93
CA GLN A 86 -5.79 -6.93 -10.28
C GLN A 86 -6.47 -6.30 -9.06
N ILE A 87 -6.76 -5.03 -9.17
CA ILE A 87 -7.61 -4.28 -8.23
C ILE A 87 -8.73 -3.68 -9.06
N GLU A 88 -9.94 -4.15 -8.86
CA GLU A 88 -11.13 -3.65 -9.51
C GLU A 88 -11.57 -2.34 -8.86
N TRP A 89 -11.07 -1.23 -9.42
CA TRP A 89 -11.45 0.11 -8.97
C TRP A 89 -12.86 0.48 -9.43
N PRO A 90 -13.65 1.18 -8.58
CA PRO A 90 -14.93 1.74 -9.02
C PRO A 90 -14.74 2.74 -10.17
N ASP A 91 -15.50 2.58 -11.23
CA ASP A 91 -15.60 3.49 -12.38
C ASP A 91 -16.91 4.32 -12.37
N GLY A 92 -17.64 4.26 -11.26
CA GLY A 92 -18.91 4.92 -11.00
C GLY A 92 -19.33 4.75 -9.56
N THR A 93 -20.57 4.35 -9.31
CA THR A 93 -21.05 4.05 -7.94
C THR A 93 -20.33 2.82 -7.38
N PRO A 94 -19.67 2.91 -6.21
CA PRO A 94 -18.99 1.79 -5.59
C PRO A 94 -19.97 0.63 -5.30
N ASP A 95 -19.58 -0.58 -5.69
CA ASP A 95 -20.37 -1.81 -5.57
C ASP A 95 -19.47 -2.96 -5.08
N ALA A 96 -19.68 -3.42 -3.85
CA ALA A 96 -18.86 -4.45 -3.23
C ALA A 96 -18.90 -5.83 -3.95
N SER A 97 -19.89 -6.07 -4.81
CA SER A 97 -19.96 -7.28 -5.63
C SER A 97 -19.04 -7.25 -6.87
N LYS A 98 -18.48 -6.07 -7.21
CA LYS A 98 -17.70 -5.83 -8.43
C LYS A 98 -16.37 -5.13 -8.19
N HIS A 99 -16.26 -4.35 -7.12
CA HIS A 99 -15.13 -3.48 -6.89
C HIS A 99 -14.51 -3.69 -5.51
N PHE A 100 -13.22 -3.38 -5.39
CA PHE A 100 -12.60 -3.17 -4.10
C PHE A 100 -13.21 -1.94 -3.45
N VAL A 101 -13.76 -2.10 -2.25
CA VAL A 101 -14.37 -1.01 -1.50
C VAL A 101 -14.03 -1.09 -0.02
N SER A 102 -14.06 0.05 0.67
CA SER A 102 -14.01 0.09 2.13
C SER A 102 -15.39 -0.15 2.72
N LEU A 103 -15.49 -1.00 3.73
CA LEU A 103 -16.72 -1.22 4.49
C LEU A 103 -16.79 -0.35 5.74
N GLY A 104 -15.66 0.22 6.16
CA GLY A 104 -15.55 1.07 7.32
C GLY A 104 -14.11 1.23 7.80
N GLU A 105 -13.92 2.24 8.64
CA GLU A 105 -12.65 2.54 9.28
C GLU A 105 -12.82 2.57 10.79
N LYS A 106 -11.78 2.14 11.51
CA LYS A 106 -11.69 2.19 12.96
C LYS A 106 -10.39 2.88 13.35
N GLU A 107 -10.46 3.85 14.26
CA GLU A 107 -9.29 4.51 14.83
C GLU A 107 -8.91 3.90 16.17
N PHE A 108 -7.62 3.93 16.48
CA PHE A 108 -7.06 3.54 17.77
C PHE A 108 -6.39 4.74 18.42
N PRO A 109 -6.78 5.11 19.66
CA PRO A 109 -6.25 6.29 20.33
C PRO A 109 -4.78 6.11 20.75
N SER A 110 -4.26 4.88 20.75
CA SER A 110 -2.89 4.57 21.16
C SER A 110 -2.30 3.43 20.37
N ARG A 111 -0.97 3.46 20.25
CA ARG A 111 -0.17 2.37 19.67
C ARG A 111 -0.39 1.05 20.40
N ASP A 112 -0.45 1.07 21.74
CA ASP A 112 -0.64 -0.16 22.53
C ASP A 112 -2.05 -0.76 22.34
N GLY A 113 -3.08 0.07 22.16
CA GLY A 113 -4.41 -0.39 21.78
C GLY A 113 -4.42 -1.04 20.40
N PHE A 114 -3.72 -0.44 19.44
CA PHE A 114 -3.55 -0.96 18.09
C PHE A 114 -2.85 -2.34 18.09
N THR A 115 -1.69 -2.46 18.74
CA THR A 115 -0.91 -3.72 18.77
C THR A 115 -1.64 -4.83 19.50
N ARG A 116 -2.37 -4.54 20.61
CA ARG A 116 -3.23 -5.52 21.29
C ARG A 116 -4.37 -6.01 20.37
N SER A 117 -5.00 -5.12 19.65
CA SER A 117 -6.09 -5.49 18.73
C SER A 117 -5.59 -6.38 17.58
N ILE A 118 -4.39 -6.13 17.04
CA ILE A 118 -3.74 -7.01 16.07
C ILE A 118 -3.50 -8.40 16.69
N ALA A 119 -2.99 -8.45 17.93
CA ALA A 119 -2.75 -9.71 18.63
C ALA A 119 -4.04 -10.52 18.83
N GLN A 120 -5.14 -9.86 19.17
CA GLN A 120 -6.45 -10.48 19.36
C GLN A 120 -7.10 -10.95 18.06
N SER A 121 -6.77 -10.33 16.92
CA SER A 121 -7.28 -10.70 15.60
C SER A 121 -6.50 -11.86 14.95
N ASP A 122 -5.38 -12.29 15.53
CA ASP A 122 -4.56 -13.37 14.99
C ASP A 122 -5.24 -14.74 15.19
N GLY A 123 -6.10 -15.09 14.23
CA GLY A 123 -6.75 -16.41 14.17
C GLY A 123 -5.83 -17.55 13.74
N SER A 124 -4.61 -17.25 13.26
CA SER A 124 -3.66 -18.26 12.79
C SER A 124 -2.97 -19.02 13.92
N GLY A 125 -2.93 -18.48 15.14
CA GLY A 125 -2.21 -19.02 16.29
C GLY A 125 -0.69 -19.01 16.14
N ARG A 126 -0.14 -18.36 15.09
CA ARG A 126 1.30 -18.33 14.79
C ARG A 126 2.07 -17.27 15.58
N ASN A 127 1.36 -16.38 16.27
CA ASN A 127 1.92 -15.16 16.89
C ASN A 127 2.77 -14.37 15.87
N GLU A 128 2.20 -14.15 14.70
CA GLU A 128 2.86 -13.55 13.55
C GLU A 128 1.99 -12.44 12.93
N THR A 129 2.61 -11.48 12.30
CA THR A 129 1.92 -10.45 11.50
C THR A 129 2.73 -10.14 10.26
N LEU A 130 2.06 -9.70 9.19
CA LEU A 130 2.70 -9.22 7.97
C LEU A 130 2.75 -7.71 8.01
N LEU A 131 3.93 -7.10 7.82
CA LEU A 131 4.07 -5.65 7.63
C LEU A 131 4.45 -5.33 6.20
N PHE A 132 3.62 -4.53 5.55
CA PHE A 132 3.84 -4.02 4.20
C PHE A 132 4.23 -2.54 4.22
N VAL A 133 5.28 -2.20 3.47
CA VAL A 133 5.74 -0.82 3.26
C VAL A 133 5.62 -0.49 1.78
N HIS A 134 4.70 0.40 1.42
CA HIS A 134 4.39 0.74 0.03
C HIS A 134 5.53 1.51 -0.67
N GLY A 135 5.43 1.60 -1.99
CA GLY A 135 6.44 2.21 -2.84
C GLY A 135 6.33 3.71 -3.04
N TYR A 136 7.17 4.20 -3.94
CA TYR A 136 7.14 5.54 -4.51
C TYR A 136 5.84 5.80 -5.28
N ASN A 137 5.41 7.06 -5.33
CA ASN A 137 4.25 7.51 -6.09
C ASN A 137 2.96 6.73 -5.75
N THR A 138 2.79 6.33 -4.48
CA THR A 138 1.65 5.53 -4.01
C THR A 138 0.75 6.37 -3.13
N ARG A 139 -0.54 6.44 -3.44
CA ARG A 139 -1.58 7.07 -2.62
C ARG A 139 -2.00 6.14 -1.49
N HIS A 140 -2.68 6.68 -0.49
CA HIS A 140 -3.13 5.91 0.66
C HIS A 140 -4.08 4.77 0.27
N SER A 141 -5.10 5.07 -0.53
CA SER A 141 -6.05 4.08 -1.06
C SER A 141 -5.36 2.96 -1.84
N GLU A 142 -4.40 3.33 -2.69
CA GLU A 142 -3.63 2.36 -3.46
C GLU A 142 -2.81 1.43 -2.56
N ALA A 143 -2.16 1.96 -1.51
CA ALA A 143 -1.40 1.16 -0.57
C ALA A 143 -2.29 0.19 0.23
N VAL A 144 -3.49 0.63 0.63
CA VAL A 144 -4.49 -0.20 1.34
C VAL A 144 -4.96 -1.35 0.45
N TYR A 145 -5.38 -1.06 -0.78
CA TYR A 145 -5.90 -2.09 -1.69
C TYR A 145 -4.80 -3.00 -2.23
N GLN A 146 -3.57 -2.50 -2.45
CA GLN A 146 -2.43 -3.36 -2.78
C GLN A 146 -2.16 -4.40 -1.69
N LEU A 147 -2.20 -4.00 -0.42
CA LEU A 147 -2.03 -4.96 0.67
C LEU A 147 -3.22 -5.92 0.78
N ALA A 148 -4.46 -5.43 0.62
CA ALA A 148 -5.65 -6.27 0.63
C ALA A 148 -5.62 -7.31 -0.48
N GLN A 149 -5.27 -6.92 -1.71
CA GLN A 149 -5.06 -7.81 -2.85
C GLN A 149 -3.98 -8.86 -2.56
N LEU A 150 -2.79 -8.44 -2.06
CA LEU A 150 -1.71 -9.36 -1.73
C LEU A 150 -2.17 -10.40 -0.70
N VAL A 151 -2.86 -9.97 0.36
CA VAL A 151 -3.37 -10.86 1.41
C VAL A 151 -4.38 -11.87 0.83
N HIS A 152 -5.24 -11.42 -0.06
CA HIS A 152 -6.24 -12.25 -0.72
C HIS A 152 -5.60 -13.27 -1.68
N ASP A 153 -4.78 -12.79 -2.62
CA ASP A 153 -4.18 -13.61 -3.66
C ASP A 153 -3.23 -14.70 -3.12
N PHE A 154 -2.52 -14.40 -2.03
CA PHE A 154 -1.61 -15.34 -1.38
C PHE A 154 -2.21 -16.05 -0.16
N GLU A 155 -3.50 -15.88 0.11
CA GLU A 155 -4.20 -16.48 1.25
C GLU A 155 -3.43 -16.29 2.57
N VAL A 156 -2.93 -15.07 2.82
CA VAL A 156 -2.08 -14.76 3.98
C VAL A 156 -2.91 -14.91 5.27
N PRO A 157 -2.55 -15.85 6.18
CA PRO A 157 -3.39 -16.16 7.34
C PRO A 157 -3.15 -15.22 8.54
N THR A 158 -2.11 -14.39 8.49
CA THR A 158 -1.70 -13.53 9.61
C THR A 158 -2.22 -12.11 9.43
N PRO A 159 -2.47 -11.35 10.51
CA PRO A 159 -2.96 -9.98 10.42
C PRO A 159 -2.04 -9.09 9.55
N PRO A 160 -2.56 -8.45 8.49
CA PRO A 160 -1.79 -7.58 7.62
C PRO A 160 -1.73 -6.15 8.17
N VAL A 161 -0.54 -5.61 8.30
CA VAL A 161 -0.27 -4.24 8.73
C VAL A 161 0.33 -3.44 7.59
N LEU A 162 -0.26 -2.31 7.25
CA LEU A 162 0.29 -1.32 6.35
C LEU A 162 1.06 -0.26 7.15
N PHE A 163 2.31 -0.03 6.84
CA PHE A 163 2.98 1.21 7.20
C PHE A 163 2.84 2.21 6.05
N SER A 164 1.95 3.19 6.23
CA SER A 164 1.66 4.21 5.23
C SER A 164 2.51 5.45 5.48
N TRP A 165 3.56 5.65 4.68
CA TRP A 165 4.48 6.78 4.78
C TRP A 165 4.14 7.89 3.76
N PRO A 166 4.59 9.17 3.98
CA PRO A 166 4.25 10.30 3.10
C PRO A 166 4.87 10.16 1.70
N SER A 167 4.18 9.54 0.76
CA SER A 167 4.48 9.62 -0.67
C SER A 167 3.60 10.68 -1.32
N ALA A 168 4.16 11.45 -2.27
CA ALA A 168 3.44 12.52 -2.94
C ALA A 168 2.23 12.03 -3.74
N GLY A 169 2.26 10.77 -4.19
CA GLY A 169 1.23 10.21 -5.06
C GLY A 169 1.17 10.90 -6.43
N VAL A 170 2.27 11.50 -6.86
CA VAL A 170 2.45 12.10 -8.19
C VAL A 170 3.84 11.76 -8.72
N THR A 171 3.94 11.50 -10.04
CA THR A 171 5.19 11.07 -10.69
C THR A 171 6.33 12.09 -10.54
N ALA A 172 6.04 13.39 -10.51
CA ALA A 172 7.04 14.43 -10.31
C ALA A 172 7.58 14.50 -8.86
N GLY A 173 6.96 13.77 -7.92
CA GLY A 173 7.25 13.82 -6.50
C GLY A 173 8.45 12.98 -6.02
N TYR A 174 9.31 12.49 -6.90
CA TYR A 174 10.40 11.57 -6.54
C TYR A 174 11.32 12.09 -5.43
N ILE A 175 11.76 13.34 -5.52
CA ILE A 175 12.64 13.95 -4.51
C ILE A 175 11.92 14.08 -3.16
N TYR A 176 10.64 14.50 -3.20
CA TYR A 176 9.82 14.56 -2.00
C TYR A 176 9.67 13.18 -1.34
N ASP A 177 9.39 12.15 -2.12
CA ASP A 177 9.22 10.78 -1.63
C ASP A 177 10.51 10.24 -1.04
N ARG A 178 11.65 10.44 -1.71
CA ARG A 178 12.97 10.03 -1.20
C ARG A 178 13.27 10.66 0.16
N ASP A 179 13.04 11.95 0.31
CA ASP A 179 13.30 12.67 1.57
C ASP A 179 12.26 12.25 2.64
N SER A 180 11.02 11.98 2.24
CA SER A 180 9.98 11.48 3.13
C SER A 180 10.28 10.07 3.65
N ALA A 181 10.85 9.20 2.81
CA ALA A 181 11.29 7.87 3.24
C ALA A 181 12.37 7.96 4.33
N LEU A 182 13.36 8.85 4.18
CA LEU A 182 14.37 9.06 5.21
C LEU A 182 13.76 9.54 6.53
N LEU A 183 12.79 10.46 6.49
CA LEU A 183 12.11 10.98 7.68
C LEU A 183 11.16 9.95 8.32
N ALA A 184 10.64 9.02 7.53
CA ALA A 184 9.74 7.97 8.00
C ALA A 184 10.47 6.85 8.76
N ARG A 185 11.80 6.74 8.64
CA ARG A 185 12.61 5.67 9.23
C ARG A 185 12.37 5.49 10.72
N ASP A 186 12.45 6.55 11.53
CA ASP A 186 12.27 6.48 12.97
C ASP A 186 10.83 6.09 13.36
N LYS A 187 9.85 6.43 12.52
CA LYS A 187 8.46 6.06 12.72
C LYS A 187 8.23 4.57 12.40
N LEU A 188 8.86 4.08 11.33
CA LEU A 188 8.84 2.66 10.98
C LEU A 188 9.57 1.83 12.04
N GLU A 189 10.75 2.27 12.52
CA GLU A 189 11.46 1.63 13.63
C GLU A 189 10.56 1.48 14.86
N THR A 190 9.92 2.57 15.29
CA THR A 190 9.01 2.56 16.44
C THR A 190 7.84 1.60 16.23
N THR A 191 7.28 1.54 15.01
CA THR A 191 6.20 0.63 14.65
C THR A 191 6.67 -0.83 14.72
N LEU A 192 7.81 -1.15 14.11
CA LEU A 192 8.40 -2.50 14.15
C LEU A 192 8.67 -2.98 15.58
N LEU A 193 9.30 -2.14 16.40
CA LEU A 193 9.59 -2.48 17.80
C LEU A 193 8.30 -2.72 18.60
N SER A 194 7.23 -1.98 18.30
CA SER A 194 5.96 -2.19 18.98
C SER A 194 5.25 -3.48 18.55
N LEU A 195 5.35 -3.86 17.29
CA LEU A 195 4.78 -5.11 16.77
C LEU A 195 5.52 -6.35 17.30
N THR A 196 6.81 -6.23 17.61
CA THR A 196 7.64 -7.34 18.10
C THR A 196 7.74 -7.43 19.63
N LYS A 197 7.14 -6.48 20.38
CA LYS A 197 7.31 -6.31 21.83
C LYS A 197 7.00 -7.59 22.63
N ASP A 198 5.95 -8.33 22.23
CA ASP A 198 5.48 -9.53 22.95
C ASP A 198 5.95 -10.83 22.27
N GLY A 199 7.14 -10.80 21.64
CA GLY A 199 7.71 -11.94 20.93
C GLY A 199 7.02 -12.31 19.62
N ARG A 200 6.17 -11.42 19.10
CA ARG A 200 5.51 -11.59 17.79
C ARG A 200 6.54 -11.55 16.68
N LYS A 201 6.41 -12.48 15.75
CA LYS A 201 7.18 -12.46 14.50
C LYS A 201 6.54 -11.49 13.52
N VAL A 202 7.38 -10.82 12.73
CA VAL A 202 6.91 -9.90 11.69
C VAL A 202 7.51 -10.32 10.36
N VAL A 203 6.65 -10.73 9.42
CA VAL A 203 7.02 -10.90 8.01
C VAL A 203 7.06 -9.53 7.37
N LEU A 204 8.14 -9.21 6.68
CA LEU A 204 8.38 -7.87 6.14
C LEU A 204 8.32 -7.90 4.61
N ILE A 205 7.45 -7.08 4.05
CA ILE A 205 7.36 -6.85 2.60
C ILE A 205 7.54 -5.36 2.33
N GLY A 206 8.53 -5.03 1.52
CA GLY A 206 8.75 -3.68 1.01
C GLY A 206 8.61 -3.65 -0.50
N HIS A 207 7.90 -2.66 -1.04
CA HIS A 207 7.77 -2.45 -2.48
C HIS A 207 8.58 -1.23 -2.92
N SER A 208 9.47 -1.37 -3.92
CA SER A 208 10.21 -0.24 -4.52
C SER A 208 10.94 0.61 -3.45
N MET A 209 10.65 1.91 -3.35
CA MET A 209 11.20 2.82 -2.34
C MET A 209 10.85 2.40 -0.90
N GLY A 210 9.75 1.67 -0.69
CA GLY A 210 9.43 1.06 0.61
C GLY A 210 10.44 0.00 1.03
N SER A 211 11.03 -0.74 0.10
CA SER A 211 12.13 -1.69 0.39
C SER A 211 13.38 -0.94 0.87
N TYR A 212 13.71 0.19 0.24
CA TYR A 212 14.82 1.05 0.68
C TYR A 212 14.58 1.56 2.11
N LEU A 213 13.39 2.11 2.40
CA LEU A 213 13.02 2.57 3.73
C LEU A 213 13.12 1.45 4.77
N LEU A 214 12.60 0.25 4.43
CA LEU A 214 12.62 -0.92 5.31
C LEU A 214 14.06 -1.36 5.63
N MET A 215 14.92 -1.51 4.62
CA MET A 215 16.30 -1.93 4.79
C MET A 215 17.12 -0.92 5.60
N ASP A 216 16.94 0.39 5.36
CA ASP A 216 17.62 1.43 6.13
C ASP A 216 17.14 1.47 7.60
N THR A 217 15.86 1.20 7.85
CA THR A 217 15.32 1.05 9.20
C THR A 217 15.90 -0.17 9.92
N LEU A 218 15.98 -1.32 9.28
CA LEU A 218 16.58 -2.53 9.86
C LEU A 218 18.07 -2.34 10.17
N ARG A 219 18.79 -1.68 9.28
CA ARG A 219 20.19 -1.28 9.51
C ARG A 219 20.31 -0.39 10.75
N GLN A 220 19.45 0.61 10.89
CA GLN A 220 19.44 1.50 12.07
C GLN A 220 19.18 0.71 13.37
N ILE A 221 18.22 -0.19 13.39
CA ILE A 221 17.92 -1.05 14.54
C ILE A 221 19.14 -1.91 14.91
N SER A 222 19.80 -2.50 13.91
CA SER A 222 21.01 -3.31 14.13
C SER A 222 22.13 -2.51 14.74
N LEU A 223 22.42 -1.31 14.23
CA LEU A 223 23.47 -0.42 14.77
C LEU A 223 23.19 -0.01 16.21
N LYS A 224 21.95 0.36 16.54
CA LYS A 224 21.56 0.72 17.92
C LYS A 224 21.71 -0.46 18.89
N ARG A 225 21.43 -1.69 18.46
CA ARG A 225 21.61 -2.91 19.29
C ARG A 225 23.07 -3.27 19.51
N SER A 226 23.95 -2.99 18.55
CA SER A 226 25.39 -3.27 18.71
C SER A 226 26.12 -2.25 19.58
N MET A 227 25.50 -1.12 19.90
CA MET A 227 26.06 -0.05 20.74
C MET A 227 25.59 -0.13 22.20
N ASN A 228 24.61 -0.98 22.52
CA ASN A 228 24.09 -1.26 23.86
C ASN A 228 24.50 -2.67 24.34
#